data_4f6f45d3f6d6a4caabf5be8e017b157d
#
_entry.id   4f6f45d3f6d6a4caabf5be8e017b157d
#
_cell.length_a   1.000
_cell.length_b   1.000
_cell.length_c   1.000
_cell.angle_alpha   90.00
_cell.angle_beta   90.00
_cell.angle_gamma   90.00
#
_symmetry.space_group_name_H-M   'P 1'
#
loop_
_entity.id
_entity.type
_entity.pdbx_description
1 polymer ?
#
loop_
_entity_poly.entity_id
_entity_poly.type
_entity_poly.pdbx_seq_one_letter_code
_entity_poly.pdbx_strand_id
1 'polypeptide(L)'
;MRVAIAGSGDFARYLSEELVAGGFQVTVLTRSVKPHFENRPGVTQFVTDYSVASIVEGIQDSTVLISAILDYGATFVDVHLRLIDACKQSLACKRFIPAEYGGNLEKFPDQPGFYYRVHEPVRKALREQTELEWTLIAVGWFDAGDAFPINLTDGKILIPGTGDEPLDVTSARDAARAITMLVRAPKWEHHTNISGEKTTWNTVAALVRSKYPDLTVEYRSLYQLIENIVSSKDDFTTIIAEYQIFSVSQAGSLDPAKVAAHRDAYFQGVKFRSVQEMLEDAEKHPESII
;
A
#
# COMPACT_ATOMS: atom_id res chain seq x y z
N MET A 1 20.37 12.18 4.30
CA MET A 1 20.08 10.74 4.38
C MET A 1 19.44 10.32 3.06
N ARG A 2 19.78 9.15 2.52
CA ARG A 2 19.22 8.61 1.29
C ARG A 2 18.28 7.46 1.58
N VAL A 3 17.17 7.39 0.83
CA VAL A 3 16.17 6.32 0.88
C VAL A 3 16.06 5.70 -0.51
N ALA A 4 16.08 4.39 -0.61
CA ALA A 4 15.80 3.68 -1.84
C ALA A 4 14.32 3.26 -1.89
N ILE A 5 13.71 3.35 -3.08
CA ILE A 5 12.37 2.87 -3.37
C ILE A 5 12.49 1.79 -4.44
N ALA A 6 12.05 0.57 -4.16
CA ALA A 6 11.95 -0.50 -5.15
C ALA A 6 10.55 -0.46 -5.79
N GLY A 7 10.50 -0.27 -7.11
CA GLY A 7 9.28 -0.03 -7.87
C GLY A 7 9.16 1.41 -8.36
N SER A 8 8.37 1.62 -9.41
CA SER A 8 8.29 2.90 -10.12
C SER A 8 6.88 3.27 -10.57
N GLY A 9 5.86 2.73 -9.90
CA GLY A 9 4.45 3.06 -10.08
C GLY A 9 4.03 4.35 -9.36
N ASP A 10 2.73 4.62 -9.30
CA ASP A 10 2.18 5.86 -8.74
C ASP A 10 2.48 6.03 -7.26
N PHE A 11 2.39 4.95 -6.48
CA PHE A 11 2.75 5.04 -5.06
C PHE A 11 4.23 5.39 -4.85
N ALA A 12 5.14 4.83 -5.67
CA ALA A 12 6.55 5.21 -5.68
C ALA A 12 6.76 6.70 -6.04
N ARG A 13 5.91 7.25 -6.92
CA ARG A 13 5.91 8.68 -7.25
C ARG A 13 5.58 9.52 -6.03
N TYR A 14 4.48 9.23 -5.33
CA TYR A 14 4.11 9.96 -4.11
C TYR A 14 5.15 9.81 -3.00
N LEU A 15 5.68 8.60 -2.78
CA LEU A 15 6.76 8.37 -1.82
C LEU A 15 7.99 9.23 -2.15
N SER A 16 8.40 9.29 -3.42
CA SER A 16 9.56 10.10 -3.83
C SER A 16 9.34 11.59 -3.60
N GLU A 17 8.14 12.11 -3.90
CA GLU A 17 7.76 13.50 -3.68
C GLU A 17 7.81 13.88 -2.20
N GLU A 18 7.16 13.09 -1.36
CA GLU A 18 7.08 13.37 0.08
C GLU A 18 8.44 13.15 0.79
N LEU A 19 9.23 12.16 0.38
CA LEU A 19 10.58 11.96 0.89
C LEU A 19 11.51 13.14 0.53
N VAL A 20 11.46 13.62 -0.72
CA VAL A 20 12.26 14.80 -1.13
C VAL A 20 11.81 16.04 -0.39
N ALA A 21 10.49 16.28 -0.27
CA ALA A 21 9.94 17.37 0.55
C ALA A 21 10.38 17.25 2.01
N GLY A 22 10.54 16.02 2.49
CA GLY A 22 11.11 15.70 3.79
C GLY A 22 12.64 15.89 3.88
N GLY A 23 13.34 16.32 2.85
CA GLY A 23 14.79 16.55 2.87
C GLY A 23 15.65 15.30 2.64
N PHE A 24 15.06 14.21 2.15
CA PHE A 24 15.80 13.00 1.77
C PHE A 24 16.26 13.06 0.32
N GLN A 25 17.37 12.38 0.02
CA GLN A 25 17.72 11.99 -1.34
C GLN A 25 17.06 10.64 -1.63
N VAL A 26 16.54 10.46 -2.84
CA VAL A 26 15.80 9.25 -3.21
C VAL A 26 16.47 8.56 -4.38
N THR A 27 16.66 7.24 -4.27
CA THR A 27 17.03 6.37 -5.39
C THR A 27 15.84 5.45 -5.72
N VAL A 28 15.30 5.56 -6.94
CA VAL A 28 14.23 4.69 -7.42
C VAL A 28 14.83 3.53 -8.21
N LEU A 29 14.68 2.31 -7.69
CA LEU A 29 15.06 1.07 -8.37
C LEU A 29 13.94 0.70 -9.36
N THR A 30 14.28 0.61 -10.64
CA THR A 30 13.30 0.38 -11.70
C THR A 30 13.86 -0.49 -12.80
N ARG A 31 13.04 -1.26 -13.52
CA ARG A 31 13.45 -2.07 -14.67
C ARG A 31 13.73 -1.24 -15.94
N SER A 32 13.19 -0.04 -16.00
CA SER A 32 13.41 0.91 -17.10
C SER A 32 13.22 2.33 -16.61
N VAL A 33 13.94 3.27 -17.21
CA VAL A 33 13.78 4.69 -16.91
C VAL A 33 12.32 5.11 -17.11
N LYS A 34 11.79 5.88 -16.15
CA LYS A 34 10.42 6.38 -16.14
C LYS A 34 10.41 7.91 -16.28
N PRO A 35 9.70 8.46 -17.28
CA PRO A 35 9.71 9.90 -17.53
C PRO A 35 9.29 10.75 -16.33
N HIS A 36 8.34 10.27 -15.52
CA HIS A 36 7.84 11.02 -14.38
C HIS A 36 8.84 11.15 -13.21
N PHE A 37 9.98 10.46 -13.24
CA PHE A 37 11.10 10.66 -12.30
C PHE A 37 12.28 11.43 -12.94
N GLU A 38 12.25 11.71 -14.25
CA GLU A 38 13.32 12.45 -14.91
C GLU A 38 13.36 13.92 -14.47
N ASN A 39 14.56 14.46 -14.36
CA ASN A 39 14.81 15.86 -14.02
C ASN A 39 14.16 16.33 -12.70
N ARG A 40 13.88 15.39 -11.77
CA ARG A 40 13.39 15.74 -10.45
C ARG A 40 14.55 15.94 -9.48
N PRO A 41 14.73 17.16 -8.92
CA PRO A 41 15.76 17.39 -7.91
C PRO A 41 15.60 16.43 -6.72
N GLY A 42 16.71 15.84 -6.30
CA GLY A 42 16.70 14.90 -5.17
C GLY A 42 16.27 13.47 -5.49
N VAL A 43 15.88 13.16 -6.73
CA VAL A 43 15.51 11.83 -7.20
C VAL A 43 16.51 11.33 -8.24
N THR A 44 16.99 10.12 -8.07
CA THR A 44 17.84 9.40 -9.04
C THR A 44 17.18 8.08 -9.39
N GLN A 45 17.18 7.70 -10.64
CA GLN A 45 16.73 6.38 -11.08
C GLN A 45 17.93 5.45 -11.25
N PHE A 46 17.82 4.23 -10.74
CA PHE A 46 18.78 3.16 -10.96
C PHE A 46 18.09 2.01 -11.68
N VAL A 47 18.56 1.70 -12.89
CA VAL A 47 18.01 0.60 -13.69
C VAL A 47 18.58 -0.72 -13.18
N THR A 48 17.72 -1.65 -12.80
CA THR A 48 18.08 -2.94 -12.19
C THR A 48 17.27 -4.08 -12.78
N ASP A 49 17.87 -5.26 -12.86
CA ASP A 49 17.21 -6.52 -13.15
C ASP A 49 16.64 -7.19 -11.88
N TYR A 50 16.74 -6.51 -10.73
CA TYR A 50 16.42 -7.04 -9.42
C TYR A 50 17.22 -8.29 -9.01
N SER A 51 18.40 -8.55 -9.58
CA SER A 51 19.37 -9.46 -8.96
C SER A 51 19.92 -8.84 -7.67
N VAL A 52 20.33 -9.68 -6.71
CA VAL A 52 20.87 -9.20 -5.41
C VAL A 52 22.04 -8.25 -5.63
N ALA A 53 22.97 -8.60 -6.53
CA ALA A 53 24.13 -7.76 -6.83
C ALA A 53 23.74 -6.38 -7.38
N SER A 54 22.79 -6.35 -8.32
CA SER A 54 22.28 -5.08 -8.89
C SER A 54 21.52 -4.25 -7.86
N ILE A 55 20.74 -4.88 -6.97
CA ILE A 55 20.07 -4.15 -5.88
C ILE A 55 21.10 -3.55 -4.93
N VAL A 56 22.12 -4.32 -4.50
CA VAL A 56 23.20 -3.84 -3.60
C VAL A 56 23.88 -2.62 -4.20
N GLU A 57 24.17 -2.64 -5.51
CA GLU A 57 24.72 -1.48 -6.22
C GLU A 57 23.77 -0.28 -6.17
N GLY A 58 22.48 -0.48 -6.41
CA GLY A 58 21.49 0.60 -6.45
C GLY A 58 21.17 1.22 -5.09
N ILE A 59 21.34 0.47 -3.98
CA ILE A 59 21.05 0.96 -2.62
C ILE A 59 22.27 1.47 -1.85
N GLN A 60 23.46 1.50 -2.44
CA GLN A 60 24.78 1.75 -1.86
C GLN A 60 24.82 2.53 -0.53
N ASP A 61 24.37 3.79 -0.55
CA ASP A 61 24.40 4.71 0.60
C ASP A 61 23.01 4.99 1.19
N SER A 62 22.01 4.25 0.74
CA SER A 62 20.66 4.31 1.28
C SER A 62 20.63 3.66 2.66
N THR A 63 19.94 4.28 3.61
CA THR A 63 19.79 3.75 4.98
C THR A 63 18.51 2.94 5.14
N VAL A 64 17.53 3.18 4.26
CA VAL A 64 16.22 2.53 4.22
C VAL A 64 15.90 2.11 2.79
N LEU A 65 15.33 0.92 2.63
CA LEU A 65 14.71 0.46 1.40
C LEU A 65 13.21 0.31 1.63
N ILE A 66 12.41 0.91 0.76
CA ILE A 66 10.94 0.83 0.76
C ILE A 66 10.51 0.15 -0.53
N SER A 67 9.74 -0.94 -0.44
CA SER A 67 9.14 -1.55 -1.62
C SER A 67 7.79 -0.93 -1.94
N ALA A 68 7.60 -0.53 -3.18
CA ALA A 68 6.34 -0.10 -3.79
C ALA A 68 6.02 -0.98 -5.02
N ILE A 69 6.43 -2.25 -4.97
CA ILE A 69 6.21 -3.22 -6.04
C ILE A 69 4.83 -3.84 -5.85
N LEU A 70 4.02 -3.80 -6.90
CA LEU A 70 2.75 -4.50 -6.99
C LEU A 70 2.91 -5.67 -7.95
N ASP A 71 2.65 -6.87 -7.45
CA ASP A 71 2.56 -8.11 -8.23
C ASP A 71 1.75 -9.13 -7.43
N TYR A 72 1.03 -10.01 -8.10
CA TYR A 72 0.11 -10.96 -7.48
C TYR A 72 0.59 -12.42 -7.54
N GLY A 73 1.84 -12.63 -7.91
CA GLY A 73 2.40 -13.96 -8.16
C GLY A 73 3.78 -14.19 -7.57
N ALA A 74 4.42 -15.25 -8.07
CA ALA A 74 5.75 -15.67 -7.62
C ALA A 74 6.82 -14.57 -7.75
N THR A 75 6.69 -13.69 -8.74
CA THR A 75 7.61 -12.56 -8.95
C THR A 75 7.66 -11.64 -7.73
N PHE A 76 6.53 -11.41 -7.06
CA PHE A 76 6.49 -10.64 -5.82
C PHE A 76 7.41 -11.25 -4.76
N VAL A 77 7.26 -12.55 -4.52
CA VAL A 77 8.06 -13.29 -3.54
C VAL A 77 9.54 -13.23 -3.89
N ASP A 78 9.88 -13.61 -5.11
CA ASP A 78 11.28 -13.69 -5.56
C ASP A 78 12.00 -12.34 -5.44
N VAL A 79 11.35 -11.26 -5.86
CA VAL A 79 11.95 -9.92 -5.79
C VAL A 79 12.09 -9.48 -4.33
N HIS A 80 11.07 -9.66 -3.49
CA HIS A 80 11.15 -9.24 -2.09
C HIS A 80 12.21 -10.02 -1.29
N LEU A 81 12.38 -11.32 -1.53
CA LEU A 81 13.45 -12.10 -0.92
C LEU A 81 14.84 -11.57 -1.33
N ARG A 82 15.02 -11.20 -2.62
CA ARG A 82 16.25 -10.56 -3.09
C ARG A 82 16.47 -9.17 -2.49
N LEU A 83 15.40 -8.37 -2.27
CA LEU A 83 15.51 -7.08 -1.58
C LEU A 83 15.98 -7.27 -0.14
N ILE A 84 15.46 -8.26 0.58
CA ILE A 84 15.90 -8.62 1.94
C ILE A 84 17.38 -9.02 1.92
N ASP A 85 17.78 -9.91 1.01
CA ASP A 85 19.17 -10.38 0.91
C ASP A 85 20.13 -9.23 0.55
N ALA A 86 19.73 -8.32 -0.33
CA ALA A 86 20.51 -7.16 -0.68
C ALA A 86 20.68 -6.19 0.52
N CYS A 87 19.62 -5.95 1.29
CA CYS A 87 19.71 -5.16 2.52
C CYS A 87 20.65 -5.79 3.55
N LYS A 88 20.62 -7.12 3.69
CA LYS A 88 21.56 -7.84 4.59
C LYS A 88 23.01 -7.67 4.16
N GLN A 89 23.29 -7.71 2.85
CA GLN A 89 24.64 -7.52 2.29
C GLN A 89 25.08 -6.05 2.29
N SER A 90 24.17 -5.10 2.28
CA SER A 90 24.50 -3.67 2.33
C SER A 90 25.12 -3.30 3.70
N LEU A 91 26.12 -2.43 3.68
CA LEU A 91 26.70 -1.87 4.91
C LEU A 91 25.82 -0.75 5.50
N ALA A 92 25.12 -0.02 4.67
CA ALA A 92 24.32 1.15 5.07
C ALA A 92 22.82 0.85 5.24
N CYS A 93 22.24 0.06 4.32
CA CYS A 93 20.79 -0.19 4.28
C CYS A 93 20.41 -1.32 5.24
N LYS A 94 20.01 -0.96 6.45
CA LYS A 94 19.64 -1.93 7.51
C LYS A 94 18.17 -1.82 7.93
N ARG A 95 17.37 -1.07 7.19
CA ARG A 95 15.94 -0.88 7.46
C ARG A 95 15.12 -1.18 6.21
N PHE A 96 14.08 -2.00 6.33
CA PHE A 96 13.27 -2.43 5.19
C PHE A 96 11.77 -2.33 5.46
N ILE A 97 11.04 -1.77 4.49
CA ILE A 97 9.57 -1.73 4.45
C ILE A 97 9.14 -2.51 3.20
N PRO A 98 8.57 -3.72 3.35
CA PRO A 98 8.02 -4.46 2.21
C PRO A 98 6.71 -3.84 1.72
N ALA A 99 6.28 -4.20 0.51
CA ALA A 99 5.03 -3.73 -0.06
C ALA A 99 3.83 -4.51 0.52
N GLU A 100 3.49 -4.22 1.77
CA GLU A 100 2.30 -4.78 2.43
C GLU A 100 1.07 -3.91 2.18
N TYR A 101 1.04 -2.71 2.66
CA TYR A 101 0.01 -1.66 2.50
C TYR A 101 -1.44 -2.16 2.48
N GLY A 102 -1.76 -3.16 3.30
CA GLY A 102 -3.06 -3.82 3.32
C GLY A 102 -3.76 -3.73 4.67
N GLY A 103 -4.40 -4.82 5.06
CA GLY A 103 -5.25 -4.89 6.23
C GLY A 103 -4.54 -5.18 7.54
N ASN A 104 -5.34 -5.51 8.56
CA ASN A 104 -4.91 -5.76 9.93
C ASN A 104 -4.28 -7.16 10.07
N LEU A 105 -2.98 -7.25 9.84
CA LEU A 105 -2.21 -8.51 9.90
C LEU A 105 -2.02 -9.06 11.31
N GLU A 106 -2.13 -8.23 12.33
CA GLU A 106 -1.99 -8.70 13.72
C GLU A 106 -3.23 -9.47 14.17
N LYS A 107 -4.40 -9.02 13.76
CA LYS A 107 -5.66 -9.70 14.06
C LYS A 107 -5.97 -10.82 13.05
N PHE A 108 -5.56 -10.65 11.81
CA PHE A 108 -5.86 -11.54 10.69
C PHE A 108 -4.57 -11.91 9.93
N PRO A 109 -3.63 -12.65 10.55
CA PRO A 109 -2.35 -12.99 9.92
C PRO A 109 -2.53 -13.89 8.70
N ASP A 110 -3.52 -14.76 8.72
CA ASP A 110 -3.81 -15.74 7.66
C ASP A 110 -4.86 -15.20 6.69
N GLN A 111 -4.62 -14.03 6.14
CA GLN A 111 -5.55 -13.42 5.20
C GLN A 111 -5.70 -14.28 3.94
N PRO A 112 -6.94 -14.45 3.41
CA PRO A 112 -7.20 -15.41 2.35
C PRO A 112 -6.56 -15.03 1.02
N GLY A 113 -6.47 -16.04 0.17
CA GLY A 113 -6.17 -15.88 -1.23
C GLY A 113 -4.73 -15.55 -1.56
N PHE A 114 -4.54 -14.75 -2.59
CA PHE A 114 -3.21 -14.36 -3.05
C PHE A 114 -2.42 -13.64 -1.99
N TYR A 115 -3.08 -12.84 -1.17
CA TYR A 115 -2.44 -12.01 -0.16
C TYR A 115 -1.63 -12.85 0.83
N TYR A 116 -2.18 -13.97 1.31
CA TYR A 116 -1.41 -14.91 2.11
C TYR A 116 -0.34 -15.62 1.29
N ARG A 117 -0.69 -16.14 0.11
CA ARG A 117 0.23 -16.93 -0.72
C ARG A 117 1.49 -16.17 -1.12
N VAL A 118 1.37 -14.89 -1.46
CA VAL A 118 2.52 -14.10 -1.95
C VAL A 118 3.20 -13.30 -0.84
N HIS A 119 2.50 -12.89 0.19
CA HIS A 119 3.10 -12.07 1.24
C HIS A 119 3.69 -12.88 2.39
N GLU A 120 3.10 -14.04 2.74
CA GLU A 120 3.59 -14.84 3.88
C GLU A 120 5.03 -15.34 3.73
N PRO A 121 5.53 -15.78 2.56
CA PRO A 121 6.94 -16.12 2.41
C PRO A 121 7.88 -14.94 2.74
N VAL A 122 7.51 -13.72 2.36
CA VAL A 122 8.27 -12.49 2.66
C VAL A 122 8.22 -12.18 4.17
N ARG A 123 7.05 -12.24 4.77
CA ARG A 123 6.86 -12.04 6.23
C ARG A 123 7.65 -13.06 7.04
N LYS A 124 7.64 -14.32 6.60
CA LYS A 124 8.43 -15.39 7.22
C LYS A 124 9.92 -15.08 7.17
N ALA A 125 10.45 -14.72 5.99
CA ALA A 125 11.86 -14.36 5.85
C ALA A 125 12.26 -13.18 6.74
N LEU A 126 11.37 -12.19 6.90
CA LEU A 126 11.60 -11.06 7.80
C LEU A 126 11.60 -11.47 9.29
N ARG A 127 10.72 -12.38 9.69
CA ARG A 127 10.67 -12.88 11.09
C ARG A 127 11.87 -13.76 11.45
N GLU A 128 12.42 -14.49 10.49
CA GLU A 128 13.54 -15.44 10.70
C GLU A 128 14.92 -14.77 10.69
N GLN A 129 15.02 -13.51 10.24
CA GLN A 129 16.29 -12.77 10.23
C GLN A 129 16.39 -11.79 11.41
N THR A 130 17.62 -11.44 11.79
CA THR A 130 17.93 -10.53 12.92
C THR A 130 18.82 -9.35 12.54
N GLU A 131 19.15 -9.21 11.26
CA GLU A 131 20.10 -8.21 10.77
C GLU A 131 19.43 -6.89 10.35
N LEU A 132 18.13 -6.96 10.02
CA LEU A 132 17.38 -5.80 9.54
C LEU A 132 16.29 -5.40 10.52
N GLU A 133 16.12 -4.10 10.70
CA GLU A 133 14.89 -3.52 11.25
C GLU A 133 13.85 -3.46 10.14
N TRP A 134 12.63 -3.88 10.41
CA TRP A 134 11.55 -3.90 9.44
C TRP A 134 10.20 -3.61 10.06
N THR A 135 9.27 -3.15 9.21
CA THR A 135 7.88 -2.95 9.61
C THR A 135 6.93 -3.28 8.46
N LEU A 136 5.82 -3.94 8.78
CA LEU A 136 4.70 -4.18 7.88
C LEU A 136 3.70 -3.03 8.07
N ILE A 137 3.40 -2.31 7.00
CA ILE A 137 2.52 -1.15 7.05
C ILE A 137 1.11 -1.56 6.63
N ALA A 138 0.14 -1.37 7.52
CA ALA A 138 -1.27 -1.53 7.24
C ALA A 138 -1.92 -0.15 7.05
N VAL A 139 -2.66 0.02 5.94
CA VAL A 139 -3.33 1.28 5.58
C VAL A 139 -4.84 1.14 5.38
N GLY A 140 -5.36 -0.09 5.51
CA GLY A 140 -6.72 -0.41 5.11
C GLY A 140 -6.84 -0.43 3.58
N TRP A 141 -7.76 0.34 3.05
CA TRP A 141 -7.96 0.52 1.60
C TRP A 141 -7.26 1.78 1.11
N PHE A 142 -6.40 1.65 0.10
CA PHE A 142 -5.88 2.76 -0.69
C PHE A 142 -5.61 2.27 -2.10
N ASP A 143 -5.77 3.13 -3.09
CA ASP A 143 -5.47 2.87 -4.50
C ASP A 143 -5.63 1.38 -4.92
N ALA A 144 -6.85 0.89 -4.78
CA ALA A 144 -7.14 -0.52 -5.08
C ALA A 144 -7.54 -0.74 -6.56
N GLY A 145 -7.41 0.27 -7.40
CA GLY A 145 -7.74 0.19 -8.82
C GLY A 145 -9.12 -0.44 -9.04
N ASP A 146 -9.18 -1.48 -9.87
CA ASP A 146 -10.44 -2.17 -10.20
C ASP A 146 -11.08 -2.94 -9.02
N ALA A 147 -10.35 -3.14 -7.91
CA ALA A 147 -10.92 -3.74 -6.70
C ALA A 147 -11.77 -2.75 -5.89
N PHE A 148 -11.61 -1.44 -6.13
CA PHE A 148 -12.42 -0.42 -5.48
C PHE A 148 -13.87 -0.55 -5.95
N PRO A 149 -14.86 -0.53 -5.05
CA PRO A 149 -16.24 -0.85 -5.41
C PRO A 149 -16.96 0.24 -6.23
N ILE A 150 -16.28 1.33 -6.57
CA ILE A 150 -16.87 2.47 -7.30
C ILE A 150 -16.31 2.52 -8.71
N ASN A 151 -17.19 2.37 -9.70
CA ASN A 151 -16.85 2.51 -11.11
C ASN A 151 -17.72 3.59 -11.74
N LEU A 152 -17.16 4.78 -11.94
CA LEU A 152 -17.86 5.91 -12.52
C LEU A 152 -18.18 5.68 -14.01
N THR A 153 -17.35 4.93 -14.72
CA THR A 153 -17.53 4.65 -16.15
C THR A 153 -18.74 3.75 -16.39
N ASP A 154 -18.92 2.73 -15.55
CA ASP A 154 -20.05 1.80 -15.64
C ASP A 154 -21.31 2.33 -14.95
N GLY A 155 -21.23 3.49 -14.31
CA GLY A 155 -22.34 4.09 -13.57
C GLY A 155 -22.77 3.27 -12.35
N LYS A 156 -21.86 2.52 -11.74
CA LYS A 156 -22.17 1.56 -10.66
C LYS A 156 -21.25 1.67 -9.46
N ILE A 157 -21.84 1.35 -8.29
CA ILE A 157 -21.13 1.10 -7.04
C ILE A 157 -21.45 -0.35 -6.65
N LEU A 158 -20.45 -1.23 -6.64
CA LEU A 158 -20.60 -2.66 -6.36
C LEU A 158 -20.09 -2.98 -4.97
N ILE A 159 -20.89 -2.79 -3.94
CA ILE A 159 -20.52 -2.93 -2.55
C ILE A 159 -20.38 -4.41 -2.16
N PRO A 160 -19.21 -4.86 -1.65
CA PRO A 160 -19.06 -6.19 -1.10
C PRO A 160 -19.70 -6.28 0.31
N GLY A 161 -20.42 -7.38 0.58
CA GLY A 161 -21.09 -7.60 1.85
C GLY A 161 -22.38 -6.80 2.01
N THR A 162 -22.63 -6.33 3.22
CA THR A 162 -23.77 -5.45 3.54
C THR A 162 -23.45 -3.99 3.31
N GLY A 163 -22.16 -3.67 3.22
CA GLY A 163 -21.66 -2.31 3.13
C GLY A 163 -21.55 -1.59 4.48
N ASP A 164 -21.97 -2.22 5.57
CA ASP A 164 -21.89 -1.67 6.93
C ASP A 164 -20.68 -2.22 7.71
N GLU A 165 -19.93 -3.15 7.11
CA GLU A 165 -18.70 -3.66 7.69
C GLU A 165 -17.67 -2.51 7.81
N PRO A 166 -17.04 -2.35 9.01
CA PRO A 166 -16.07 -1.28 9.21
C PRO A 166 -14.80 -1.53 8.40
N LEU A 167 -14.27 -0.47 7.81
CA LEU A 167 -13.01 -0.47 7.09
C LEU A 167 -12.26 0.84 7.33
N ASP A 168 -10.97 0.84 7.06
CA ASP A 168 -10.16 2.05 7.05
C ASP A 168 -9.82 2.42 5.60
N VAL A 169 -9.88 3.70 5.28
CA VAL A 169 -9.48 4.26 3.98
C VAL A 169 -8.36 5.26 4.20
N THR A 170 -7.29 5.14 3.43
CA THR A 170 -6.14 6.03 3.54
C THR A 170 -5.74 6.50 2.14
N SER A 171 -5.58 7.80 1.95
CA SER A 171 -5.05 8.32 0.70
C SER A 171 -3.60 7.85 0.48
N ALA A 172 -3.26 7.48 -0.74
CA ALA A 172 -1.89 7.09 -1.10
C ALA A 172 -0.87 8.19 -0.76
N ARG A 173 -1.21 9.45 -0.95
CA ARG A 173 -0.36 10.58 -0.59
C ARG A 173 -0.19 10.73 0.93
N ASP A 174 -1.24 10.54 1.70
CA ASP A 174 -1.15 10.63 3.17
C ASP A 174 -0.36 9.44 3.75
N ALA A 175 -0.50 8.24 3.16
CA ALA A 175 0.35 7.10 3.48
C ALA A 175 1.83 7.41 3.17
N ALA A 176 2.13 8.03 2.03
CA ALA A 176 3.49 8.44 1.68
C ALA A 176 4.07 9.47 2.66
N ARG A 177 3.27 10.45 3.12
CA ARG A 177 3.65 11.41 4.17
C ARG A 177 3.95 10.72 5.50
N ALA A 178 3.07 9.83 5.93
CA ALA A 178 3.25 9.06 7.15
C ALA A 178 4.52 8.19 7.10
N ILE A 179 4.77 7.51 5.98
CA ILE A 179 5.99 6.72 5.77
C ILE A 179 7.24 7.61 5.80
N THR A 180 7.18 8.81 5.22
CA THR A 180 8.28 9.78 5.29
C THR A 180 8.61 10.17 6.73
N MET A 181 7.60 10.33 7.60
CA MET A 181 7.82 10.56 9.03
C MET A 181 8.37 9.32 9.73
N LEU A 182 7.83 8.14 9.41
CA LEU A 182 8.28 6.86 9.99
C LEU A 182 9.77 6.58 9.68
N VAL A 183 10.25 6.92 8.50
CA VAL A 183 11.67 6.78 8.13
C VAL A 183 12.60 7.51 9.10
N ARG A 184 12.16 8.61 9.70
CA ARG A 184 12.92 9.39 10.70
C ARG A 184 12.86 8.81 12.11
N ALA A 185 11.90 7.96 12.40
CA ALA A 185 11.73 7.40 13.72
C ALA A 185 12.97 6.57 14.10
N PRO A 186 13.46 6.68 15.34
CA PRO A 186 14.68 5.99 15.78
C PRO A 186 14.51 4.48 15.83
N LYS A 187 13.29 4.00 15.99
CA LYS A 187 12.94 2.57 16.03
C LYS A 187 11.54 2.35 15.48
N TRP A 188 11.35 1.21 14.83
CA TRP A 188 10.06 0.78 14.32
C TRP A 188 9.47 -0.37 15.12
N GLU A 189 8.16 -0.41 15.22
CA GLU A 189 7.44 -1.63 15.55
C GLU A 189 7.34 -2.52 14.31
N HIS A 190 7.17 -3.84 14.51
CA HIS A 190 7.02 -4.77 13.37
C HIS A 190 5.73 -4.58 12.60
N HIS A 191 4.73 -3.93 13.19
CA HIS A 191 3.47 -3.57 12.54
C HIS A 191 3.18 -2.09 12.78
N THR A 192 2.98 -1.35 11.70
CA THR A 192 2.65 0.07 11.73
C THR A 192 1.29 0.29 11.06
N ASN A 193 0.34 0.84 11.80
CA ASN A 193 -1.01 1.12 11.32
C ASN A 193 -1.16 2.60 10.97
N ILE A 194 -1.53 2.86 9.72
CA ILE A 194 -1.81 4.19 9.17
C ILE A 194 -3.27 4.18 8.73
N SER A 195 -4.09 5.13 9.20
CA SER A 195 -5.48 5.26 8.81
C SER A 195 -5.81 6.71 8.51
N GLY A 196 -6.41 6.98 7.38
CA GLY A 196 -7.03 8.26 7.06
C GLY A 196 -8.34 8.40 7.83
N GLU A 197 -9.31 7.59 7.47
CA GLU A 197 -10.64 7.57 8.07
C GLU A 197 -11.12 6.13 8.27
N LYS A 198 -11.75 5.86 9.42
CA LYS A 198 -12.55 4.65 9.63
C LYS A 198 -13.97 4.91 9.19
N THR A 199 -14.47 4.10 8.27
CA THR A 199 -15.75 4.31 7.58
C THR A 199 -16.43 2.98 7.20
N THR A 200 -17.44 3.03 6.34
CA THR A 200 -18.12 1.89 5.72
C THR A 200 -18.35 2.15 4.25
N TRP A 201 -18.52 1.11 3.43
CA TRP A 201 -18.83 1.31 2.00
C TRP A 201 -20.14 2.03 1.77
N ASN A 202 -21.14 1.84 2.62
CA ASN A 202 -22.40 2.60 2.54
C ASN A 202 -22.19 4.09 2.75
N THR A 203 -21.33 4.47 3.70
CA THR A 203 -20.96 5.88 3.92
C THR A 203 -20.22 6.46 2.72
N VAL A 204 -19.23 5.72 2.19
CA VAL A 204 -18.48 6.15 0.99
C VAL A 204 -19.41 6.27 -0.21
N ALA A 205 -20.30 5.30 -0.45
CA ALA A 205 -21.26 5.33 -1.53
C ALA A 205 -22.23 6.52 -1.41
N ALA A 206 -22.67 6.86 -0.21
CA ALA A 206 -23.53 8.03 0.02
C ALA A 206 -22.82 9.34 -0.34
N LEU A 207 -21.54 9.49 0.06
CA LEU A 207 -20.71 10.65 -0.30
C LEU A 207 -20.53 10.76 -1.82
N VAL A 208 -20.18 9.65 -2.50
CA VAL A 208 -19.99 9.65 -3.95
C VAL A 208 -21.30 9.97 -4.67
N ARG A 209 -22.43 9.38 -4.25
CA ARG A 209 -23.75 9.68 -4.86
C ARG A 209 -24.24 11.09 -4.61
N SER A 210 -23.80 11.76 -3.57
CA SER A 210 -24.12 13.19 -3.40
C SER A 210 -23.56 14.06 -4.54
N LYS A 211 -22.50 13.60 -5.19
CA LYS A 211 -21.86 14.26 -6.35
C LYS A 211 -22.29 13.65 -7.68
N TYR A 212 -22.52 12.34 -7.72
CA TYR A 212 -22.91 11.55 -8.90
C TYR A 212 -24.23 10.81 -8.62
N PRO A 213 -25.39 11.51 -8.64
CA PRO A 213 -26.68 10.98 -8.18
C PRO A 213 -27.20 9.82 -9.04
N ASP A 214 -26.76 9.73 -10.30
CA ASP A 214 -27.21 8.72 -11.25
C ASP A 214 -26.55 7.35 -11.04
N LEU A 215 -25.55 7.24 -10.14
CA LEU A 215 -24.91 5.97 -9.84
C LEU A 215 -25.86 5.01 -9.13
N THR A 216 -25.93 3.78 -9.65
CA THR A 216 -26.69 2.69 -9.02
C THR A 216 -25.84 1.96 -8.00
N VAL A 217 -26.43 1.56 -6.86
CA VAL A 217 -25.76 0.77 -5.83
C VAL A 217 -26.24 -0.67 -5.93
N GLU A 218 -25.32 -1.59 -6.08
CA GLU A 218 -25.55 -3.04 -6.06
C GLU A 218 -24.68 -3.67 -4.95
N TYR A 219 -25.19 -4.72 -4.32
CA TYR A 219 -24.47 -5.43 -3.26
C TYR A 219 -24.05 -6.81 -3.75
N ARG A 220 -22.81 -7.20 -3.42
CA ARG A 220 -22.28 -8.54 -3.66
C ARG A 220 -22.19 -9.30 -2.36
N SER A 221 -23.00 -10.35 -2.23
CA SER A 221 -22.94 -11.22 -1.06
C SER A 221 -21.61 -11.97 -0.98
N LEU A 222 -21.23 -12.39 0.23
CA LEU A 222 -20.06 -13.26 0.43
C LEU A 222 -20.14 -14.53 -0.44
N TYR A 223 -21.34 -15.09 -0.63
CA TYR A 223 -21.53 -16.25 -1.51
C TYR A 223 -21.11 -15.96 -2.95
N GLN A 224 -21.52 -14.81 -3.52
CA GLN A 224 -21.12 -14.41 -4.88
C GLN A 224 -19.60 -14.17 -5.01
N LEU A 225 -18.97 -13.63 -3.97
CA LEU A 225 -17.51 -13.46 -3.95
C LEU A 225 -16.80 -14.81 -3.94
N ILE A 226 -17.26 -15.77 -3.12
CA ILE A 226 -16.73 -17.14 -3.08
C ILE A 226 -16.97 -17.84 -4.41
N GLU A 227 -18.16 -17.70 -5.01
CA GLU A 227 -18.47 -18.28 -6.31
C GLU A 227 -17.52 -17.74 -7.40
N ASN A 228 -17.22 -16.44 -7.41
CA ASN A 228 -16.25 -15.84 -8.31
C ASN A 228 -14.85 -16.46 -8.13
N ILE A 229 -14.40 -16.71 -6.91
CA ILE A 229 -13.10 -17.33 -6.64
C ILE A 229 -13.07 -18.78 -7.13
N VAL A 230 -14.13 -19.54 -6.88
CA VAL A 230 -14.16 -21.00 -7.17
C VAL A 230 -14.43 -21.29 -8.65
N SER A 231 -15.29 -20.51 -9.29
CA SER A 231 -15.76 -20.77 -10.67
C SER A 231 -15.02 -19.96 -11.74
N SER A 232 -14.31 -18.89 -11.38
CA SER A 232 -13.58 -18.08 -12.33
C SER A 232 -12.43 -18.87 -12.96
N LYS A 233 -12.25 -18.67 -14.27
CA LYS A 233 -11.07 -19.14 -15.02
C LYS A 233 -10.08 -18.00 -15.26
N ASP A 234 -10.41 -16.81 -14.79
CA ASP A 234 -9.64 -15.59 -14.93
C ASP A 234 -9.03 -15.20 -13.58
N ASP A 235 -7.72 -15.17 -13.52
CA ASP A 235 -6.98 -14.84 -12.30
C ASP A 235 -7.31 -13.44 -11.80
N PHE A 236 -7.58 -12.49 -12.69
CA PHE A 236 -7.90 -11.11 -12.32
C PHE A 236 -9.25 -11.03 -11.57
N THR A 237 -10.29 -11.68 -12.09
CA THR A 237 -11.60 -11.78 -11.42
C THR A 237 -11.46 -12.42 -10.02
N THR A 238 -10.63 -13.43 -9.91
CA THR A 238 -10.33 -14.09 -8.62
C THR A 238 -9.67 -13.12 -7.65
N ILE A 239 -8.64 -12.40 -8.08
CA ILE A 239 -7.92 -11.41 -7.26
C ILE A 239 -8.86 -10.30 -6.78
N ILE A 240 -9.72 -9.77 -7.66
CA ILE A 240 -10.71 -8.76 -7.26
C ILE A 240 -11.66 -9.28 -6.19
N ALA A 241 -12.16 -10.51 -6.34
CA ALA A 241 -13.03 -11.11 -5.34
C ALA A 241 -12.31 -11.35 -4.00
N GLU A 242 -11.05 -11.78 -4.04
CA GLU A 242 -10.20 -11.93 -2.84
C GLU A 242 -10.00 -10.58 -2.13
N TYR A 243 -9.74 -9.48 -2.86
CA TYR A 243 -9.71 -8.14 -2.28
C TYR A 243 -11.06 -7.74 -1.64
N GLN A 244 -12.16 -8.02 -2.31
CA GLN A 244 -13.48 -7.67 -1.78
C GLN A 244 -13.83 -8.44 -0.49
N ILE A 245 -13.27 -9.63 -0.29
CA ILE A 245 -13.40 -10.39 0.96
C ILE A 245 -12.75 -9.65 2.14
N PHE A 246 -11.73 -8.83 1.93
CA PHE A 246 -11.18 -7.96 2.97
C PHE A 246 -12.23 -7.07 3.63
N SER A 247 -13.16 -6.52 2.84
CA SER A 247 -14.26 -5.72 3.39
C SER A 247 -15.20 -6.57 4.23
N VAL A 248 -15.66 -7.69 3.67
CA VAL A 248 -16.66 -8.56 4.33
C VAL A 248 -16.09 -9.23 5.59
N SER A 249 -14.81 -9.59 5.58
CA SER A 249 -14.13 -10.21 6.73
C SER A 249 -13.69 -9.21 7.80
N GLN A 250 -13.85 -7.91 7.56
CA GLN A 250 -13.31 -6.83 8.40
C GLN A 250 -11.78 -6.82 8.51
N ALA A 251 -11.07 -7.55 7.68
CA ALA A 251 -9.61 -7.56 7.68
C ALA A 251 -9.02 -6.20 7.23
N GLY A 252 -9.78 -5.41 6.48
CA GLY A 252 -9.45 -4.02 6.14
C GLY A 252 -9.70 -3.01 7.27
N SER A 253 -10.16 -3.45 8.46
CA SER A 253 -10.42 -2.58 9.61
C SER A 253 -9.28 -2.66 10.62
N LEU A 254 -8.59 -1.55 10.81
CA LEU A 254 -7.45 -1.43 11.73
C LEU A 254 -7.93 -1.21 13.17
N ASP A 255 -7.10 -1.56 14.14
CA ASP A 255 -7.38 -1.31 15.56
C ASP A 255 -7.30 0.21 15.86
N PRO A 256 -8.40 0.87 16.29
CA PRO A 256 -8.40 2.31 16.54
C PRO A 256 -7.41 2.74 17.61
N ALA A 257 -7.21 1.93 18.65
CA ALA A 257 -6.28 2.25 19.73
C ALA A 257 -4.83 2.23 19.22
N LYS A 258 -4.49 1.26 18.37
CA LYS A 258 -3.19 1.16 17.75
C LYS A 258 -2.95 2.26 16.72
N VAL A 259 -3.94 2.59 15.92
CA VAL A 259 -3.88 3.74 15.00
C VAL A 259 -3.59 5.04 15.77
N ALA A 260 -4.29 5.27 16.88
CA ALA A 260 -4.07 6.45 17.72
C ALA A 260 -2.66 6.45 18.31
N ALA A 261 -2.20 5.34 18.88
CA ALA A 261 -0.84 5.21 19.41
C ALA A 261 0.24 5.49 18.36
N HIS A 262 0.08 4.97 17.15
CA HIS A 262 1.03 5.23 16.05
C HIS A 262 0.97 6.68 15.55
N ARG A 263 -0.21 7.31 15.52
CA ARG A 263 -0.33 8.75 15.23
C ARG A 263 0.48 9.58 16.23
N ASP A 264 0.35 9.27 17.51
CA ASP A 264 1.07 9.99 18.58
C ASP A 264 2.58 9.71 18.53
N ALA A 265 2.99 8.48 18.27
CA ALA A 265 4.39 8.09 18.28
C ALA A 265 5.16 8.54 17.03
N TYR A 266 4.55 8.44 15.83
CA TYR A 266 5.27 8.55 14.57
C TYR A 266 4.76 9.65 13.65
N PHE A 267 3.47 10.04 13.73
CA PHE A 267 2.81 10.83 12.69
C PHE A 267 2.35 12.21 13.16
N GLN A 268 3.00 12.76 14.21
CA GLN A 268 2.67 14.10 14.69
C GLN A 268 2.84 15.14 13.56
N GLY A 269 1.79 15.96 13.37
CA GLY A 269 1.76 16.98 12.31
C GLY A 269 1.35 16.48 10.93
N VAL A 270 1.16 15.17 10.73
CA VAL A 270 0.58 14.63 9.50
C VAL A 270 -0.94 14.84 9.53
N LYS A 271 -1.45 15.61 8.57
CA LYS A 271 -2.89 15.70 8.34
C LYS A 271 -3.32 14.53 7.47
N PHE A 272 -4.19 13.68 8.01
CA PHE A 272 -4.85 12.62 7.26
C PHE A 272 -6.19 13.13 6.76
N ARG A 273 -6.47 12.92 5.47
CA ARG A 273 -7.71 13.37 4.83
C ARG A 273 -8.84 12.38 5.08
N SER A 274 -10.04 12.92 5.24
CA SER A 274 -11.28 12.14 5.18
C SER A 274 -11.58 11.72 3.75
N VAL A 275 -12.49 10.75 3.56
CA VAL A 275 -12.98 10.35 2.25
C VAL A 275 -13.61 11.53 1.50
N GLN A 276 -14.34 12.41 2.20
CA GLN A 276 -14.89 13.62 1.60
C GLN A 276 -13.78 14.54 1.05
N GLU A 277 -12.72 14.81 1.86
CA GLU A 277 -11.59 15.63 1.40
C GLU A 277 -10.84 14.98 0.23
N MET A 278 -10.72 13.64 0.20
CA MET A 278 -10.14 12.92 -0.95
C MET A 278 -10.96 13.13 -2.22
N LEU A 279 -12.29 13.02 -2.13
CA LEU A 279 -13.19 13.26 -3.27
C LEU A 279 -13.12 14.71 -3.77
N GLU A 280 -13.01 15.67 -2.86
CA GLU A 280 -12.84 17.08 -3.21
C GLU A 280 -11.49 17.35 -3.89
N ASP A 281 -10.41 16.68 -3.42
CA ASP A 281 -9.10 16.76 -4.03
C ASP A 281 -9.07 16.13 -5.43
N ALA A 282 -9.75 14.99 -5.62
CA ALA A 282 -9.85 14.33 -6.93
C ALA A 282 -10.55 15.20 -7.98
N GLU A 283 -11.53 16.01 -7.58
CA GLU A 283 -12.18 16.98 -8.49
C GLU A 283 -11.22 18.10 -8.92
N LYS A 284 -10.37 18.57 -8.02
CA LYS A 284 -9.40 19.63 -8.31
C LYS A 284 -8.20 19.11 -9.08
N HIS A 285 -7.87 17.84 -8.90
CA HIS A 285 -6.68 17.18 -9.43
C HIS A 285 -7.05 15.81 -10.00
N PRO A 286 -7.80 15.74 -11.12
CA PRO A 286 -8.32 14.48 -11.67
C PRO A 286 -7.23 13.50 -12.11
N GLU A 287 -5.98 13.95 -12.25
CA GLU A 287 -4.81 13.11 -12.51
C GLU A 287 -4.21 12.48 -11.25
N SER A 288 -4.72 12.82 -10.06
CA SER A 288 -4.23 12.28 -8.80
C SER A 288 -4.97 11.00 -8.46
N ILE A 289 -4.23 10.01 -8.00
CA ILE A 289 -4.79 8.82 -7.35
C ILE A 289 -5.23 9.22 -5.95
N ILE A 290 -6.42 8.83 -5.58
CA ILE A 290 -7.06 9.21 -4.31
C ILE A 290 -6.38 8.53 -3.10
#